data_85a7e25945b90037bff39c792fa66efc
#
_entry.id   85a7e25945b90037bff39c792fa66efc
#
_cell.length_a   1.000
_cell.length_b   1.000
_cell.length_c   1.000
_cell.angle_alpha   90.00
_cell.angle_beta   90.00
_cell.angle_gamma   90.00
#
_symmetry.space_group_name_H-M   'P 1'
#
loop_
_entity.id
_entity.type
_entity.pdbx_description
1 polymer ?
#
loop_
_entity_poly.entity_id
_entity_poly.type
_entity_poly.pdbx_seq_one_letter_code
_entity_poly.pdbx_strand_id
1 'polypeptide(L)'
;MRYLVVNGLMSGTGIKDPHSEIDPSPQELGLSSHVISLIEQWLKRYADAMMDGYKNKKENERLDQEGIEIARAVRSELLETKVEYYSDVLSKRILLD
;
A
#
# COMPACT_ATOMS: atom_id res chain seq x y z
N MET A 1 13.69 13.10 -7.01
CA MET A 1 12.74 12.60 -6.00
C MET A 1 11.99 11.40 -6.57
N ARG A 2 11.97 10.31 -5.82
CA ARG A 2 11.25 9.11 -6.21
C ARG A 2 9.76 9.23 -5.88
N TYR A 3 8.93 8.57 -6.66
CA TYR A 3 7.48 8.57 -6.44
C TYR A 3 6.98 7.13 -6.32
N LEU A 4 6.32 6.81 -5.22
CA LEU A 4 5.80 5.48 -4.94
C LEU A 4 4.33 5.54 -4.52
N VAL A 5 3.59 4.49 -4.83
CA VAL A 5 2.18 4.37 -4.47
C VAL A 5 1.98 3.08 -3.70
N VAL A 6 1.46 3.17 -2.48
CA VAL A 6 1.06 1.99 -1.70
C VAL A 6 -0.28 1.51 -2.27
N ASN A 7 -0.35 0.24 -2.62
CA ASN A 7 -1.47 -0.33 -3.37
C ASN A 7 -1.69 -1.79 -2.97
N GLY A 8 -2.90 -2.13 -2.61
CA GLY A 8 -3.26 -3.47 -2.15
C GLY A 8 -3.63 -4.47 -3.25
N LEU A 9 -3.28 -4.20 -4.50
CA LEU A 9 -3.64 -5.09 -5.59
C LEU A 9 -3.12 -6.50 -5.38
N MET A 10 -3.96 -7.48 -5.71
CA MET A 10 -3.62 -8.89 -5.65
C MET A 10 -2.42 -9.18 -6.56
N SER A 11 -1.50 -10.03 -6.10
CA SER A 11 -0.27 -10.37 -6.81
C SER A 11 0.78 -9.25 -6.87
N GLY A 12 0.50 -8.09 -6.26
CA GLY A 12 1.48 -7.01 -6.17
C GLY A 12 2.37 -7.13 -4.95
N THR A 13 3.35 -6.24 -4.85
CA THR A 13 4.27 -6.19 -3.70
C THR A 13 3.76 -5.30 -2.56
N GLY A 14 2.65 -4.60 -2.79
CA GLY A 14 2.14 -3.57 -1.89
C GLY A 14 2.61 -2.18 -2.26
N ILE A 15 3.62 -2.06 -3.09
CA ILE A 15 4.20 -0.77 -3.50
C ILE A 15 4.39 -0.76 -5.01
N LYS A 16 3.90 0.30 -5.65
CA LYS A 16 4.07 0.51 -7.09
C LYS A 16 4.99 1.69 -7.35
N ASP A 17 5.82 1.54 -8.39
CA ASP A 17 6.59 2.63 -8.94
C ASP A 17 6.03 2.96 -10.33
N PRO A 18 5.22 4.04 -10.48
CA PRO A 18 4.57 4.35 -11.76
C PRO A 18 5.54 4.66 -12.89
N HIS A 19 6.81 4.91 -12.58
CA HIS A 19 7.84 5.23 -13.57
C HIS A 19 8.73 4.02 -13.89
N SER A 20 8.34 2.83 -13.42
CA SER A 20 9.09 1.60 -13.66
C SER A 20 8.16 0.50 -14.15
N GLU A 21 8.68 -0.40 -14.98
CA GLU A 21 7.90 -1.54 -15.45
C GLU A 21 7.80 -2.63 -14.39
N ILE A 22 8.72 -2.64 -13.43
CA ILE A 22 8.76 -3.64 -12.38
C ILE A 22 8.57 -2.93 -11.03
N ASP A 23 7.59 -3.39 -10.26
CA ASP A 23 7.34 -2.82 -8.94
C ASP A 23 8.42 -3.27 -7.97
N PRO A 24 8.95 -2.37 -7.14
CA PRO A 24 9.96 -2.74 -6.15
C PRO A 24 9.34 -3.57 -5.03
N SER A 25 10.12 -4.50 -4.48
CA SER A 25 9.69 -5.16 -3.26
C SER A 25 10.01 -4.27 -2.05
N PRO A 26 9.27 -4.43 -0.94
CA PRO A 26 9.60 -3.69 0.27
C PRO A 26 11.03 -3.92 0.75
N GLN A 27 11.56 -5.14 0.55
CA GLN A 27 12.92 -5.49 0.92
C GLN A 27 13.95 -4.72 0.10
N GLU A 28 13.73 -4.63 -1.21
CA GLU A 28 14.62 -3.88 -2.11
C GLU A 28 14.68 -2.40 -1.76
N LEU A 29 13.58 -1.87 -1.24
CA LEU A 29 13.52 -0.47 -0.81
C LEU A 29 14.22 -0.22 0.52
N GLY A 30 14.60 -1.27 1.24
CA GLY A 30 15.26 -1.13 2.53
C GLY A 30 14.32 -0.76 3.66
N LEU A 31 13.04 -1.09 3.54
CA LEU A 31 12.07 -0.84 4.61
C LEU A 31 12.37 -1.73 5.82
N SER A 32 11.98 -1.25 7.00
CA SER A 32 12.17 -2.02 8.23
C SER A 32 11.35 -3.31 8.21
N SER A 33 11.79 -4.31 8.98
CA SER A 33 11.06 -5.56 9.11
C SER A 33 9.65 -5.35 9.66
N HIS A 34 9.47 -4.35 10.51
CA HIS A 34 8.17 -3.98 11.05
C HIS A 34 7.21 -3.54 9.93
N VAL A 35 7.65 -2.62 9.07
CA VAL A 35 6.82 -2.12 7.97
C VAL A 35 6.57 -3.22 6.93
N ILE A 36 7.58 -4.03 6.63
CA ILE A 36 7.43 -5.17 5.72
C ILE A 36 6.33 -6.12 6.23
N SER A 37 6.35 -6.44 7.52
CA SER A 37 5.34 -7.31 8.14
C SER A 37 3.94 -6.71 8.06
N LEU A 38 3.81 -5.40 8.30
CA LEU A 38 2.52 -4.71 8.18
C LEU A 38 1.98 -4.81 6.76
N ILE A 39 2.83 -4.60 5.76
CA ILE A 39 2.44 -4.68 4.36
C ILE A 39 1.96 -6.10 4.01
N GLU A 40 2.71 -7.12 4.42
CA GLU A 40 2.37 -8.50 4.13
C GLU A 40 1.03 -8.92 4.72
N GLN A 41 0.77 -8.57 5.97
CA GLN A 41 -0.49 -8.88 6.64
C GLN A 41 -1.66 -8.12 6.00
N TRP A 42 -1.44 -6.85 5.67
CA TRP A 42 -2.44 -6.02 5.03
C TRP A 42 -2.81 -6.54 3.64
N LEU A 43 -1.80 -6.97 2.85
CA LEU A 43 -2.04 -7.52 1.52
C LEU A 43 -2.92 -8.76 1.56
N LYS A 44 -2.73 -9.63 2.55
CA LYS A 44 -3.54 -10.84 2.70
C LYS A 44 -5.00 -10.50 2.97
N ARG A 45 -5.25 -9.56 3.87
CA ARG A 45 -6.62 -9.17 4.20
C ARG A 45 -7.25 -8.39 3.05
N TYR A 46 -6.46 -7.61 2.34
CA TYR A 46 -6.94 -6.88 1.16
C TYR A 46 -7.37 -7.84 0.07
N ALA A 47 -6.59 -8.89 -0.19
CA ALA A 47 -6.93 -9.92 -1.15
C ALA A 47 -8.24 -10.64 -0.78
N ASP A 48 -8.41 -10.97 0.50
CA ASP A 48 -9.64 -11.61 0.98
C ASP A 48 -10.86 -10.71 0.76
N ALA A 49 -10.73 -9.42 1.02
CA ALA A 49 -11.81 -8.46 0.81
C ALA A 49 -12.16 -8.34 -0.68
N MET A 50 -11.14 -8.32 -1.53
CA MET A 50 -11.33 -8.27 -2.98
C MET A 50 -12.08 -9.50 -3.49
N MET A 51 -11.70 -10.68 -3.03
CA MET A 51 -12.36 -11.93 -3.41
C MET A 51 -13.80 -12.00 -2.91
N ASP A 52 -14.10 -11.35 -1.80
CA ASP A 52 -15.45 -11.23 -1.25
C ASP A 52 -16.28 -10.15 -1.95
N GLY A 53 -15.69 -9.42 -2.89
CA GLY A 53 -16.36 -8.34 -3.60
C GLY A 53 -16.54 -7.08 -2.78
N TYR A 54 -15.70 -6.86 -1.78
CA TYR A 54 -15.74 -5.69 -0.89
C TYR A 54 -17.09 -5.51 -0.19
N LYS A 55 -17.72 -6.60 0.20
CA LYS A 55 -19.06 -6.57 0.82
C LYS A 55 -19.06 -6.01 2.23
N ASN A 56 -17.95 -6.15 2.97
CA ASN A 56 -17.87 -5.71 4.35
C ASN A 56 -17.35 -4.28 4.42
N LYS A 57 -18.26 -3.31 4.57
CA LYS A 57 -17.90 -1.88 4.58
C LYS A 57 -16.93 -1.52 5.69
N LYS A 58 -17.09 -2.09 6.88
CA LYS A 58 -16.21 -1.79 8.01
C LYS A 58 -14.80 -2.28 7.73
N GLU A 59 -14.67 -3.47 7.16
CA GLU A 59 -13.36 -4.01 6.79
C GLU A 59 -12.71 -3.16 5.68
N ASN A 60 -13.50 -2.73 4.70
CA ASN A 60 -13.01 -1.89 3.61
C ASN A 60 -12.44 -0.57 4.15
N GLU A 61 -13.16 0.07 5.09
CA GLU A 61 -12.70 1.31 5.71
C GLU A 61 -11.42 1.08 6.52
N ARG A 62 -11.35 -0.03 7.23
CA ARG A 62 -10.17 -0.41 8.01
C ARG A 62 -8.96 -0.64 7.10
N LEU A 63 -9.16 -1.34 5.98
CA LEU A 63 -8.09 -1.58 5.01
C LEU A 63 -7.55 -0.28 4.43
N ASP A 64 -8.43 0.66 4.10
CA ASP A 64 -7.98 1.96 3.59
C ASP A 64 -7.26 2.77 4.67
N GLN A 65 -7.76 2.75 5.90
CA GLN A 65 -7.08 3.44 7.00
C GLN A 65 -5.69 2.86 7.25
N GLU A 66 -5.58 1.54 7.25
CA GLU A 66 -4.28 0.88 7.41
C GLU A 66 -3.35 1.16 6.23
N GLY A 67 -3.90 1.19 5.01
CA GLY A 67 -3.12 1.53 3.82
C GLY A 67 -2.51 2.92 3.91
N ILE A 68 -3.28 3.90 4.41
CA ILE A 68 -2.80 5.26 4.63
C ILE A 68 -1.69 5.26 5.69
N GLU A 69 -1.87 4.52 6.77
CA GLU A 69 -0.85 4.42 7.82
C GLU A 69 0.43 3.77 7.31
N ILE A 70 0.30 2.72 6.49
CA ILE A 70 1.45 2.08 5.84
C ILE A 70 2.17 3.07 4.93
N ALA A 71 1.42 3.83 4.13
CA ALA A 71 2.01 4.84 3.24
C ALA A 71 2.80 5.90 4.02
N ARG A 72 2.26 6.34 5.16
CA ARG A 72 2.96 7.28 6.04
C ARG A 72 4.24 6.68 6.62
N ALA A 73 4.18 5.40 7.01
CA ALA A 73 5.36 4.70 7.53
C ALA A 73 6.43 4.55 6.45
N VAL A 74 6.04 4.18 5.23
CA VAL A 74 6.97 4.09 4.10
C VAL A 74 7.62 5.45 3.85
N ARG A 75 6.82 6.52 3.83
CA ARG A 75 7.33 7.87 3.61
C ARG A 75 8.34 8.27 4.69
N SER A 76 8.08 7.90 5.94
CA SER A 76 8.98 8.25 7.04
C SER A 76 10.31 7.51 6.97
N GLU A 77 10.33 6.31 6.37
CA GLU A 77 11.55 5.51 6.25
C GLU A 77 12.34 5.81 4.97
N LEU A 78 11.68 6.36 3.94
CA LEU A 78 12.32 6.65 2.65
C LEU A 78 12.34 8.16 2.41
N LEU A 79 13.42 8.79 2.88
CA LEU A 79 13.59 10.24 2.72
C LEU A 79 13.62 10.63 1.25
N GLU A 80 13.13 11.84 0.95
CA GLU A 80 13.09 12.38 -0.41
C GLU A 80 12.26 11.55 -1.38
N THR A 81 11.28 10.83 -0.85
CA THR A 81 10.35 10.03 -1.65
C THR A 81 8.95 10.55 -1.45
N LYS A 82 8.25 10.80 -2.55
CA LYS A 82 6.82 11.12 -2.49
C LYS A 82 6.05 9.82 -2.44
N VAL A 83 5.19 9.64 -1.44
CA VAL A 83 4.40 8.43 -1.26
C VAL A 83 2.93 8.79 -1.24
N GLU A 84 2.13 8.05 -2.01
CA GLU A 84 0.68 8.18 -2.01
C GLU A 84 0.05 6.82 -1.77
N TYR A 85 -1.24 6.80 -1.45
CA TYR A 85 -2.00 5.58 -1.29
C TYR A 85 -3.08 5.50 -2.37
N TYR A 86 -3.23 4.34 -2.98
CA TYR A 86 -4.33 4.08 -3.91
C TYR A 86 -5.32 3.13 -3.28
N SER A 87 -6.61 3.53 -3.21
CA SER A 87 -7.68 2.69 -2.71
C SER A 87 -8.38 2.01 -3.89
N ASP A 88 -8.26 0.68 -3.97
CA ASP A 88 -8.99 -0.09 -4.97
C ASP A 88 -10.49 -0.09 -4.67
N VAL A 89 -10.84 -0.09 -3.38
CA VAL A 89 -12.24 -0.02 -2.95
C VAL A 89 -12.93 1.24 -3.48
N LEU A 90 -12.26 2.39 -3.35
CA LEU A 90 -12.79 3.67 -3.80
C LEU A 90 -12.39 4.02 -5.23
N SER A 91 -11.51 3.23 -5.83
CA SER A 91 -10.96 3.46 -7.18
C SER A 91 -10.36 4.86 -7.31
N LYS A 92 -9.61 5.29 -6.30
CA LYS A 92 -8.99 6.62 -6.35
C LYS A 92 -7.71 6.67 -5.54
N ARG A 93 -6.86 7.63 -5.92
CA ARG A 93 -5.63 7.93 -5.22
C ARG A 93 -5.92 8.90 -4.07
N ILE A 94 -5.34 8.61 -2.91
CA ILE A 94 -5.50 9.42 -1.72
C ILE A 94 -4.16 10.07 -1.41
N LEU A 95 -4.15 11.40 -1.36
CA LEU A 95 -2.94 12.15 -1.04
C LEU A 95 -2.71 12.12 0.46
N LEU A 96 -1.43 11.98 0.85
CA LEU A 96 -1.05 12.07 2.25
C LEU A 96 -0.79 13.53 2.61
N ASP A 97 -1.29 13.93 3.74
CA ASP A 97 -1.07 15.28 4.29
C ASP A 97 0.30 15.42 4.97
#